data_c9ea362ee39748cb0ca1b2288b04976e
#
_entry.id   c9ea362ee39748cb0ca1b2288b04976e
#
_cell.length_a   1.000
_cell.length_b   1.000
_cell.length_c   1.000
_cell.angle_alpha   90.00
_cell.angle_beta   90.00
_cell.angle_gamma   90.00
#
_symmetry.space_group_name_H-M   'P 1'
#
loop_
_entity.id
_entity.type
_entity.pdbx_description
1 polymer ?
#
loop_
_entity_poly.entity_id
_entity_poly.type
_entity_poly.pdbx_seq_one_letter_code
_entity_poly.pdbx_strand_id
1 'polypeptide(L)'
;SEALPSIVSITTKSVQEVQNYFGMYGMYGYAPQQQEQEVEGSGSGIIVGKNDDELLIATNYHVVEGADTLSVAFTDGNAVEASVKGFDEERDLAVVSVSLDDVGDDTMDAVSIANIGSSDDLKVGEQVVAIGNALGYGQSVTTGIVSAKNRRMDSDNNTVTDGSDDSSDGVNLIQTDAAINPGNSGGALLNMEGEVVGINSAKLASTEVEGMGYAIAISDVTDILQNLMNETSRDKLDDSEHGVLGIKGSSVSSEAVQMYGIPAGVFVKKVTEGGAADKAGLKENSVITEFNRKTVSSINQLIEYLSYYEPDEEVELTVQVPHGTSYKEETVKVTLDENTDADDGDDNDKDSKKSKKDSEKSSKDADEDVDEDTDSEDSMDSDDTEESENPFIQYFENQGFLR
;
A
#
# COMPACT_ATOMS: atom_id res chain seq x y z
N SER A 1 26.78 -15.62 17.47
CA SER A 1 25.55 -15.37 18.16
C SER A 1 24.44 -16.26 17.62
N GLU A 2 23.55 -16.69 18.48
CA GLU A 2 22.54 -17.72 18.18
C GLU A 2 21.43 -17.22 17.24
N ALA A 3 21.20 -15.90 17.14
CA ALA A 3 20.15 -15.32 16.31
C ALA A 3 20.54 -15.07 14.84
N LEU A 4 21.85 -15.09 14.50
CA LEU A 4 22.28 -14.82 13.12
C LEU A 4 21.68 -15.79 12.08
N PRO A 5 21.51 -17.09 12.38
CA PRO A 5 20.92 -18.04 11.43
C PRO A 5 19.43 -17.81 11.13
N SER A 6 18.74 -16.97 11.92
CA SER A 6 17.34 -16.63 11.66
C SER A 6 17.15 -15.37 10.79
N ILE A 7 18.23 -14.71 10.37
CA ILE A 7 18.16 -13.49 9.57
C ILE A 7 18.58 -13.77 8.13
N VAL A 8 17.73 -13.39 7.21
CA VAL A 8 17.91 -13.58 5.76
C VAL A 8 18.00 -12.25 5.02
N SER A 9 18.52 -12.27 3.79
CA SER A 9 18.43 -11.17 2.85
C SER A 9 17.23 -11.37 1.94
N ILE A 10 16.48 -10.30 1.68
CA ILE A 10 15.41 -10.29 0.70
C ILE A 10 15.84 -9.36 -0.43
N THR A 11 15.76 -9.85 -1.66
CA THR A 11 16.01 -9.07 -2.88
C THR A 11 14.75 -9.07 -3.73
N THR A 12 14.37 -7.90 -4.19
CA THR A 12 13.19 -7.69 -5.02
C THR A 12 13.60 -7.12 -6.36
N LYS A 13 12.88 -7.50 -7.41
CA LYS A 13 13.00 -6.87 -8.73
C LYS A 13 11.63 -6.41 -9.17
N SER A 14 11.58 -5.19 -9.68
CA SER A 14 10.38 -4.63 -10.31
C SER A 14 10.75 -4.00 -11.65
N VAL A 15 9.86 -4.14 -12.64
CA VAL A 15 9.99 -3.51 -13.95
C VAL A 15 9.15 -2.23 -13.91
N GLN A 16 9.81 -1.07 -13.82
CA GLN A 16 9.14 0.22 -13.93
C GLN A 16 9.18 0.71 -15.37
N GLU A 17 8.03 0.89 -15.99
CA GLU A 17 7.89 1.66 -17.22
C GLU A 17 8.21 3.13 -16.92
N VAL A 18 9.37 3.60 -17.36
CA VAL A 18 9.70 5.03 -17.30
C VAL A 18 8.85 5.75 -18.33
N GLN A 19 7.65 6.18 -17.92
CA GLN A 19 6.90 7.17 -18.69
C GLN A 19 7.70 8.46 -18.72
N ASN A 20 8.36 8.69 -19.86
CA ASN A 20 9.06 9.94 -20.12
C ASN A 20 8.07 11.12 -20.07
N TYR A 21 7.95 11.75 -18.91
CA TYR A 21 7.29 13.03 -18.73
C TYR A 21 8.15 14.15 -19.35
N PHE A 22 8.32 14.12 -20.67
CA PHE A 22 8.91 15.22 -21.44
C PHE A 22 7.98 15.60 -22.58
N GLY A 23 6.76 15.97 -22.23
CA GLY A 23 5.83 16.64 -23.13
C GLY A 23 5.93 18.13 -22.99
N MET A 24 7.01 18.77 -23.40
CA MET A 24 6.98 20.18 -23.80
C MET A 24 8.37 20.61 -24.31
N TYR A 25 8.71 20.17 -25.50
CA TYR A 25 9.53 20.78 -26.56
C TYR A 25 9.79 19.67 -27.60
N GLY A 26 8.71 19.29 -28.29
CA GLY A 26 8.77 18.35 -29.40
C GLY A 26 8.98 19.06 -30.70
N MET A 27 10.16 18.98 -31.24
CA MET A 27 10.37 19.19 -32.66
C MET A 27 11.56 18.35 -33.05
N TYR A 28 11.28 17.14 -33.47
CA TYR A 28 11.99 16.25 -34.40
C TYR A 28 11.62 14.80 -34.04
N GLY A 29 10.94 14.14 -34.97
CA GLY A 29 10.38 12.80 -34.84
C GLY A 29 11.41 11.72 -34.57
N TYR A 30 11.46 11.26 -33.35
CA TYR A 30 11.94 9.94 -32.94
C TYR A 30 10.87 9.38 -32.01
N ALA A 31 10.34 8.21 -32.33
CA ALA A 31 9.51 7.45 -31.43
C ALA A 31 10.30 7.18 -30.14
N PRO A 32 9.75 7.43 -28.94
CA PRO A 32 10.40 7.00 -27.70
C PRO A 32 10.47 5.48 -27.70
N GLN A 33 11.67 4.91 -27.63
CA GLN A 33 11.84 3.53 -27.21
C GLN A 33 11.47 3.47 -25.74
N GLN A 34 10.48 2.68 -25.40
CA GLN A 34 10.19 2.28 -24.03
C GLN A 34 11.46 1.60 -23.50
N GLN A 35 12.12 2.20 -22.55
CA GLN A 35 13.18 1.58 -21.79
C GLN A 35 12.56 1.12 -20.48
N GLU A 36 12.31 -0.16 -20.37
CA GLU A 36 12.07 -0.84 -19.11
C GLU A 36 13.34 -0.68 -18.27
N GLN A 37 13.20 -0.12 -17.08
CA GLN A 37 14.29 0.03 -16.14
C GLN A 37 14.02 -0.91 -14.97
N GLU A 38 14.79 -1.98 -14.88
CA GLU A 38 14.74 -2.91 -13.74
C GLU A 38 15.25 -2.19 -12.50
N VAL A 39 14.40 -2.12 -11.47
CA VAL A 39 14.73 -1.54 -10.17
C VAL A 39 14.91 -2.68 -9.18
N GLU A 40 16.10 -2.78 -8.60
CA GLU A 40 16.39 -3.77 -7.56
C GLU A 40 16.21 -3.11 -6.19
N GLY A 41 15.33 -3.70 -5.37
CA GLY A 41 15.18 -3.40 -3.96
C GLY A 41 15.89 -4.45 -3.10
N SER A 42 16.24 -4.09 -1.88
CA SER A 42 16.81 -5.03 -0.93
C SER A 42 16.48 -4.69 0.51
N GLY A 43 16.29 -5.72 1.29
CA GLY A 43 16.05 -5.65 2.71
C GLY A 43 16.46 -6.92 3.44
N SER A 44 15.98 -7.06 4.64
CA SER A 44 16.21 -8.23 5.50
C SER A 44 14.89 -8.90 5.84
N GLY A 45 14.96 -10.13 6.33
CA GLY A 45 13.85 -10.85 6.88
C GLY A 45 14.24 -11.65 8.10
N ILE A 46 13.25 -12.04 8.90
CA ILE A 46 13.38 -12.84 10.11
C ILE A 46 12.62 -14.13 9.90
N ILE A 47 13.26 -15.27 10.00
CA ILE A 47 12.61 -16.58 9.97
C ILE A 47 11.80 -16.73 11.25
N VAL A 48 10.47 -16.62 11.15
CA VAL A 48 9.56 -16.63 12.30
C VAL A 48 8.82 -17.94 12.49
N GLY A 49 8.86 -18.82 11.48
CA GLY A 49 8.21 -20.12 11.57
C GLY A 49 8.43 -21.00 10.36
N LYS A 50 7.84 -22.18 10.40
CA LYS A 50 7.67 -23.08 9.27
C LYS A 50 6.41 -23.92 9.46
N ASN A 51 5.80 -24.31 8.37
CA ASN A 51 4.76 -25.33 8.33
C ASN A 51 5.28 -26.59 7.61
N ASP A 52 4.39 -27.46 7.12
CA ASP A 52 4.78 -28.71 6.46
C ASP A 52 5.43 -28.46 5.09
N ASP A 53 5.12 -27.34 4.44
CA ASP A 53 5.49 -27.06 3.05
C ASP A 53 6.39 -25.82 2.89
N GLU A 54 6.39 -24.89 3.86
CA GLU A 54 6.98 -23.55 3.70
C GLU A 54 7.79 -23.12 4.92
N LEU A 55 8.86 -22.37 4.66
CA LEU A 55 9.57 -21.55 5.64
C LEU A 55 8.98 -20.14 5.62
N LEU A 56 8.63 -19.59 6.78
CA LEU A 56 7.90 -18.33 6.94
C LEU A 56 8.82 -17.24 7.46
N ILE A 57 8.85 -16.12 6.78
CA ILE A 57 9.81 -15.03 6.99
C ILE A 57 9.04 -13.71 7.14
N ALA A 58 9.15 -13.06 8.30
CA ALA A 58 8.61 -11.73 8.53
C ALA A 58 9.59 -10.68 8.00
N THR A 59 9.03 -9.62 7.41
CA THR A 59 9.76 -8.46 6.90
C THR A 59 8.87 -7.21 6.93
N ASN A 60 9.38 -6.07 6.45
CA ASN A 60 8.54 -4.89 6.22
C ASN A 60 7.81 -4.98 4.87
N TYR A 61 6.62 -4.36 4.80
CA TYR A 61 5.87 -4.27 3.55
C TYR A 61 6.67 -3.50 2.48
N HIS A 62 7.25 -2.35 2.82
CA HIS A 62 8.02 -1.55 1.87
C HIS A 62 9.24 -2.26 1.26
N VAL A 63 9.67 -3.41 1.84
CA VAL A 63 10.74 -4.24 1.27
C VAL A 63 10.22 -5.07 0.11
N VAL A 64 8.95 -5.47 0.12
CA VAL A 64 8.31 -6.33 -0.90
C VAL A 64 7.32 -5.59 -1.80
N GLU A 65 7.03 -4.32 -1.48
CA GLU A 65 6.09 -3.46 -2.21
C GLU A 65 6.46 -3.37 -3.69
N GLY A 66 5.50 -3.65 -4.57
CA GLY A 66 5.67 -3.53 -6.02
C GLY A 66 6.70 -4.48 -6.65
N ALA A 67 7.11 -5.54 -5.94
CA ALA A 67 8.05 -6.52 -6.46
C ALA A 67 7.36 -7.49 -7.42
N ASP A 68 7.88 -7.64 -8.63
CA ASP A 68 7.44 -8.67 -9.59
C ASP A 68 8.07 -10.02 -9.27
N THR A 69 9.28 -10.03 -8.73
CA THR A 69 9.95 -11.23 -8.26
C THR A 69 10.63 -11.01 -6.91
N LEU A 70 10.57 -12.03 -6.07
CA LEU A 70 11.17 -12.06 -4.75
C LEU A 70 12.18 -13.20 -4.66
N SER A 71 13.31 -12.94 -4.02
CA SER A 71 14.26 -13.99 -3.64
C SER A 71 14.77 -13.80 -2.23
N VAL A 72 14.95 -14.90 -1.54
CA VAL A 72 15.51 -14.97 -0.18
C VAL A 72 16.88 -15.63 -0.23
N ALA A 73 17.90 -14.95 0.28
CA ALA A 73 19.24 -15.49 0.42
C ALA A 73 19.53 -15.77 1.90
N PHE A 74 19.96 -17.00 2.17
CA PHE A 74 20.28 -17.49 3.50
C PHE A 74 21.75 -17.21 3.87
N THR A 75 22.10 -17.50 5.12
CA THR A 75 23.45 -17.23 5.67
C THR A 75 24.56 -18.04 5.04
N ASP A 76 24.23 -19.17 4.42
CA ASP A 76 25.16 -20.04 3.67
C ASP A 76 25.42 -19.56 2.23
N GLY A 77 24.68 -18.51 1.79
CA GLY A 77 24.78 -17.91 0.46
C GLY A 77 23.85 -18.54 -0.57
N ASN A 78 23.05 -19.54 -0.22
CA ASN A 78 22.00 -20.06 -1.09
C ASN A 78 20.86 -19.03 -1.21
N ALA A 79 20.36 -18.83 -2.43
CA ALA A 79 19.23 -17.98 -2.72
C ALA A 79 18.14 -18.81 -3.41
N VAL A 80 16.91 -18.61 -2.99
CA VAL A 80 15.72 -19.29 -3.52
C VAL A 80 14.62 -18.29 -3.80
N GLU A 81 13.73 -18.63 -4.69
CA GLU A 81 12.53 -17.84 -4.99
C GLU A 81 11.59 -17.82 -3.77
N ALA A 82 10.88 -16.72 -3.60
CA ALA A 82 9.96 -16.53 -2.50
C ALA A 82 8.67 -15.87 -2.99
N SER A 83 7.56 -16.18 -2.33
CA SER A 83 6.24 -15.63 -2.63
C SER A 83 5.73 -14.81 -1.45
N VAL A 84 4.90 -13.80 -1.73
CA VAL A 84 4.21 -13.05 -0.68
C VAL A 84 3.11 -13.93 -0.10
N LYS A 85 3.17 -14.17 1.21
CA LYS A 85 2.13 -14.91 1.91
C LYS A 85 1.00 -13.99 2.37
N GLY A 86 1.36 -12.81 2.83
CA GLY A 86 0.42 -11.76 3.20
C GLY A 86 1.15 -10.50 3.64
N PHE A 87 0.44 -9.37 3.64
CA PHE A 87 1.00 -8.10 4.09
C PHE A 87 -0.04 -7.19 4.71
N ASP A 88 0.43 -6.22 5.49
CA ASP A 88 -0.31 -5.12 6.10
C ASP A 88 0.49 -3.83 5.82
N GLU A 89 0.02 -3.05 4.85
CA GLU A 89 0.68 -1.81 4.42
C GLU A 89 0.65 -0.75 5.52
N GLU A 90 -0.47 -0.64 6.24
CA GLU A 90 -0.66 0.37 7.28
C GLU A 90 0.35 0.21 8.41
N ARG A 91 0.72 -1.04 8.71
CA ARG A 91 1.69 -1.38 9.76
C ARG A 91 3.08 -1.68 9.24
N ASP A 92 3.29 -1.51 7.94
CA ASP A 92 4.56 -1.80 7.26
C ASP A 92 5.08 -3.21 7.55
N LEU A 93 4.20 -4.22 7.45
CA LEU A 93 4.51 -5.62 7.73
C LEU A 93 4.22 -6.50 6.52
N ALA A 94 5.06 -7.50 6.30
CA ALA A 94 4.80 -8.58 5.36
C ALA A 94 5.33 -9.91 5.89
N VAL A 95 4.73 -10.99 5.41
CA VAL A 95 5.26 -12.35 5.55
C VAL A 95 5.50 -12.87 4.15
N VAL A 96 6.71 -13.33 3.89
CA VAL A 96 7.07 -14.06 2.68
C VAL A 96 7.26 -15.52 3.01
N SER A 97 7.01 -16.40 2.05
CA SER A 97 7.21 -17.82 2.17
C SER A 97 8.23 -18.33 1.15
N VAL A 98 8.95 -19.36 1.55
CA VAL A 98 9.86 -20.11 0.68
C VAL A 98 9.44 -21.58 0.76
N SER A 99 9.26 -22.22 -0.41
CA SER A 99 8.96 -23.65 -0.48
C SER A 99 10.10 -24.49 0.13
N LEU A 100 9.77 -25.40 1.03
CA LEU A 100 10.77 -26.31 1.64
C LEU A 100 11.39 -27.26 0.61
N ASP A 101 10.70 -27.52 -0.51
CA ASP A 101 11.24 -28.34 -1.60
C ASP A 101 12.40 -27.63 -2.35
N ASP A 102 12.44 -26.29 -2.30
CA ASP A 102 13.48 -25.47 -2.93
C ASP A 102 14.67 -25.20 -1.99
N VAL A 103 14.52 -25.47 -0.70
CA VAL A 103 15.57 -25.28 0.32
C VAL A 103 16.32 -26.60 0.53
N GLY A 104 17.59 -26.61 0.16
CA GLY A 104 18.44 -27.80 0.35
C GLY A 104 18.66 -28.16 1.83
N ASP A 105 18.92 -29.44 2.09
CA ASP A 105 19.16 -29.95 3.45
C ASP A 105 20.29 -29.19 4.18
N ASP A 106 21.38 -28.87 3.50
CA ASP A 106 22.51 -28.11 4.07
C ASP A 106 22.08 -26.71 4.54
N THR A 107 21.21 -26.04 3.78
CA THR A 107 20.65 -24.73 4.15
C THR A 107 19.68 -24.87 5.32
N MET A 108 18.81 -25.89 5.32
CA MET A 108 17.90 -26.16 6.44
C MET A 108 18.64 -26.48 7.76
N ASP A 109 19.81 -27.12 7.69
CA ASP A 109 20.67 -27.35 8.85
C ASP A 109 21.38 -26.07 9.33
N ALA A 110 21.54 -25.06 8.44
CA ALA A 110 22.22 -23.82 8.74
C ALA A 110 21.28 -22.71 9.28
N VAL A 111 19.96 -22.82 9.08
CA VAL A 111 18.98 -21.82 9.52
C VAL A 111 18.34 -22.19 10.85
N SER A 112 17.77 -21.19 11.52
CA SER A 112 16.99 -21.37 12.75
C SER A 112 15.77 -20.46 12.75
N ILE A 113 14.71 -20.89 13.43
CA ILE A 113 13.56 -20.02 13.71
C ILE A 113 13.96 -19.08 14.84
N ALA A 114 13.64 -17.79 14.69
CA ALA A 114 13.93 -16.78 15.68
C ALA A 114 13.13 -16.99 16.97
N ASN A 115 13.75 -16.70 18.11
CA ASN A 115 13.03 -16.61 19.37
C ASN A 115 12.34 -15.25 19.45
N ILE A 116 11.03 -15.25 19.59
CA ILE A 116 10.24 -14.02 19.74
C ILE A 116 10.15 -13.68 21.22
N GLY A 117 10.60 -12.48 21.58
CA GLY A 117 10.53 -11.93 22.92
C GLY A 117 9.32 -11.02 23.13
N SER A 118 9.41 -10.15 24.13
CA SER A 118 8.37 -9.17 24.47
C SER A 118 8.94 -7.76 24.40
N SER A 119 8.35 -6.90 23.53
CA SER A 119 8.69 -5.47 23.51
C SER A 119 8.12 -4.72 24.72
N ASP A 120 7.10 -5.26 25.38
CA ASP A 120 6.46 -4.64 26.55
C ASP A 120 7.39 -4.63 27.75
N ASP A 121 8.23 -5.66 27.88
CA ASP A 121 9.16 -5.82 29.00
C ASP A 121 10.42 -4.95 28.89
N LEU A 122 10.70 -4.41 27.68
CA LEU A 122 11.85 -3.51 27.47
C LEU A 122 11.78 -2.25 28.32
N LYS A 123 12.93 -1.76 28.73
CA LYS A 123 13.07 -0.49 29.46
C LYS A 123 13.99 0.46 28.70
N VAL A 124 13.68 1.75 28.79
CA VAL A 124 14.57 2.79 28.27
C VAL A 124 15.95 2.68 28.93
N GLY A 125 16.99 2.70 28.13
CA GLY A 125 18.38 2.48 28.53
C GLY A 125 18.86 1.03 28.44
N GLU A 126 17.99 0.04 28.18
CA GLU A 126 18.39 -1.36 27.91
C GLU A 126 19.12 -1.46 26.58
N GLN A 127 20.15 -2.32 26.57
CA GLN A 127 20.95 -2.55 25.38
C GLN A 127 20.18 -3.41 24.37
N VAL A 128 20.28 -3.05 23.10
CA VAL A 128 19.67 -3.76 21.97
C VAL A 128 20.70 -3.94 20.86
N VAL A 129 20.45 -4.95 20.01
CA VAL A 129 21.26 -5.28 18.85
C VAL A 129 20.36 -5.32 17.62
N ALA A 130 20.65 -4.48 16.63
CA ALA A 130 19.97 -4.54 15.34
C ALA A 130 20.79 -5.39 14.37
N ILE A 131 20.10 -6.31 13.69
CA ILE A 131 20.71 -7.21 12.69
C ILE A 131 19.91 -7.08 11.39
N GLY A 132 20.64 -6.99 10.29
CA GLY A 132 20.12 -7.08 8.94
C GLY A 132 21.12 -7.77 8.03
N ASN A 133 20.69 -8.12 6.82
CA ASN A 133 21.54 -8.77 5.80
C ASN A 133 21.26 -8.16 4.41
N ALA A 134 21.63 -6.89 4.24
CA ALA A 134 21.34 -6.16 3.01
C ALA A 134 22.28 -6.54 1.87
N LEU A 135 21.74 -6.63 0.65
CA LEU A 135 22.48 -6.72 -0.60
C LEU A 135 23.45 -7.93 -0.70
N GLY A 136 23.32 -8.93 0.15
CA GLY A 136 24.24 -10.07 0.12
C GLY A 136 25.70 -9.75 0.47
N TYR A 137 26.00 -8.50 0.90
CA TYR A 137 27.35 -8.12 1.36
C TYR A 137 27.71 -8.67 2.72
N GLY A 138 26.81 -9.48 3.30
CA GLY A 138 26.97 -10.07 4.63
C GLY A 138 26.12 -9.38 5.68
N GLN A 139 25.96 -10.07 6.81
CA GLN A 139 25.18 -9.58 7.92
C GLN A 139 25.78 -8.31 8.53
N SER A 140 24.95 -7.29 8.68
CA SER A 140 25.26 -6.05 9.39
C SER A 140 24.71 -6.15 10.80
N VAL A 141 25.56 -5.92 11.79
CA VAL A 141 25.20 -5.94 13.21
C VAL A 141 25.56 -4.60 13.82
N THR A 142 24.57 -3.89 14.33
CA THR A 142 24.77 -2.66 15.08
C THR A 142 24.23 -2.79 16.49
N THR A 143 24.75 -2.00 17.44
CA THR A 143 24.31 -2.04 18.82
C THR A 143 24.01 -0.64 19.33
N GLY A 144 23.04 -0.55 20.21
CA GLY A 144 22.63 0.69 20.86
C GLY A 144 21.78 0.37 22.09
N ILE A 145 20.96 1.34 22.48
CA ILE A 145 20.02 1.20 23.59
C ILE A 145 18.61 1.55 23.15
N VAL A 146 17.63 1.16 23.93
CA VAL A 146 16.26 1.65 23.82
C VAL A 146 16.26 3.13 24.26
N SER A 147 16.10 4.04 23.31
CA SER A 147 16.08 5.49 23.58
C SER A 147 14.68 5.97 24.02
N ALA A 148 13.62 5.37 23.45
CA ALA A 148 12.24 5.62 23.85
C ALA A 148 11.36 4.42 23.46
N LYS A 149 10.17 4.35 24.08
CA LYS A 149 9.11 3.37 23.76
C LYS A 149 7.81 4.11 23.46
N ASN A 150 6.86 3.40 22.89
CA ASN A 150 5.52 3.89 22.59
C ASN A 150 5.55 5.15 21.69
N ARG A 151 6.52 5.22 20.79
CA ARG A 151 6.45 6.16 19.69
C ARG A 151 5.41 5.64 18.70
N ARG A 152 4.61 6.53 18.11
CA ARG A 152 3.60 6.12 17.12
C ARG A 152 3.94 6.67 15.76
N MET A 153 3.69 5.84 14.77
CA MET A 153 3.70 6.22 13.37
C MET A 153 2.32 6.77 13.02
N ASP A 154 2.25 7.89 12.32
CA ASP A 154 0.98 8.39 11.81
C ASP A 154 0.45 7.51 10.67
N SER A 155 -0.84 7.65 10.35
CA SER A 155 -1.52 6.86 9.31
C SER A 155 -0.90 7.01 7.91
N ASP A 156 -0.13 8.06 7.68
CA ASP A 156 0.55 8.27 6.39
C ASP A 156 1.97 7.66 6.37
N ASN A 157 2.36 6.93 7.42
CA ASN A 157 3.67 6.30 7.60
C ASN A 157 4.85 7.26 7.42
N ASN A 158 4.66 8.55 7.68
CA ASN A 158 5.61 9.60 7.36
C ASN A 158 6.12 10.38 8.57
N THR A 159 5.42 10.35 9.71
CA THR A 159 5.79 11.11 10.91
C THR A 159 5.69 10.24 12.15
N VAL A 160 6.75 10.27 12.97
CA VAL A 160 6.75 9.60 14.28
C VAL A 160 6.38 10.61 15.37
N THR A 161 5.31 10.30 16.11
CA THR A 161 4.82 11.11 17.23
C THR A 161 5.25 10.55 18.59
N ASP A 162 5.04 11.30 19.67
CA ASP A 162 5.39 10.88 21.02
C ASP A 162 4.38 9.91 21.67
N GLY A 163 3.37 9.46 20.90
CA GLY A 163 2.38 8.50 21.37
C GLY A 163 1.40 9.05 22.40
N SER A 164 1.36 10.38 22.61
CA SER A 164 0.47 11.03 23.57
C SER A 164 -0.98 11.17 23.07
N ASP A 165 -1.19 10.99 21.78
CA ASP A 165 -2.51 11.01 21.17
C ASP A 165 -3.11 9.59 21.16
N ASP A 166 -4.27 9.46 21.79
CA ASP A 166 -5.00 8.18 21.98
C ASP A 166 -5.77 7.73 20.71
N SER A 167 -5.38 8.25 19.55
CA SER A 167 -5.91 7.77 18.26
C SER A 167 -5.39 6.36 18.01
N SER A 168 -6.30 5.40 17.97
CA SER A 168 -6.07 3.98 18.12
C SER A 168 -5.41 3.25 16.94
N ASP A 169 -5.03 3.93 15.86
CA ASP A 169 -4.74 3.29 14.59
C ASP A 169 -3.25 3.20 14.20
N GLY A 170 -2.30 3.54 15.07
CA GLY A 170 -0.87 3.49 14.78
C GLY A 170 -0.14 2.33 15.44
N VAL A 171 0.95 1.88 14.82
CA VAL A 171 1.86 0.87 15.39
C VAL A 171 2.80 1.52 16.38
N ASN A 172 3.02 0.87 17.54
CA ASN A 172 4.01 1.31 18.49
C ASN A 172 5.43 0.99 17.99
N LEU A 173 6.29 1.99 18.13
CA LEU A 173 7.68 1.92 17.73
C LEU A 173 8.59 1.96 18.95
N ILE A 174 9.70 1.22 18.84
CA ILE A 174 10.86 1.31 19.71
C ILE A 174 11.85 2.24 19.04
N GLN A 175 12.22 3.34 19.72
CA GLN A 175 13.30 4.21 19.30
C GLN A 175 14.63 3.70 19.87
N THR A 176 15.67 3.64 19.02
CA THR A 176 17.02 3.21 19.40
C THR A 176 18.08 4.12 18.78
N ASP A 177 19.25 4.19 19.39
CA ASP A 177 20.45 4.82 18.81
C ASP A 177 21.36 3.80 18.08
N ALA A 178 20.97 2.52 18.03
CA ALA A 178 21.56 1.56 17.10
C ALA A 178 21.36 2.06 15.66
N ALA A 179 22.41 1.98 14.84
CA ALA A 179 22.34 2.45 13.45
C ALA A 179 21.38 1.58 12.64
N ILE A 180 20.25 2.16 12.24
CA ILE A 180 19.28 1.59 11.32
C ILE A 180 19.44 2.30 9.97
N ASN A 181 19.75 1.55 8.93
CA ASN A 181 20.03 2.07 7.60
C ASN A 181 19.28 1.21 6.55
N PRO A 182 19.14 1.70 5.30
CA PRO A 182 18.67 0.86 4.19
C PRO A 182 19.43 -0.46 4.15
N GLY A 183 18.66 -1.57 4.13
CA GLY A 183 19.18 -2.93 4.24
C GLY A 183 18.99 -3.60 5.59
N ASN A 184 18.84 -2.85 6.69
CA ASN A 184 18.41 -3.43 7.97
C ASN A 184 16.89 -3.53 8.07
N SER A 185 16.12 -2.83 7.20
CA SER A 185 14.66 -2.94 7.13
C SER A 185 14.22 -4.38 7.01
N GLY A 186 13.24 -4.77 7.82
CA GLY A 186 12.74 -6.14 7.90
C GLY A 186 13.59 -7.08 8.76
N GLY A 187 14.79 -6.65 9.16
CA GLY A 187 15.66 -7.40 10.09
C GLY A 187 15.25 -7.23 11.55
N ALA A 188 15.94 -7.94 12.44
CA ALA A 188 15.59 -8.02 13.84
C ALA A 188 16.23 -6.93 14.69
N LEU A 189 15.45 -6.38 15.64
CA LEU A 189 15.96 -5.75 16.86
C LEU A 189 15.89 -6.80 17.97
N LEU A 190 17.02 -7.09 18.59
CA LEU A 190 17.15 -8.12 19.61
C LEU A 190 17.46 -7.51 20.98
N ASN A 191 16.95 -8.17 22.04
CA ASN A 191 17.42 -7.96 23.40
C ASN A 191 18.77 -8.67 23.65
N MET A 192 19.28 -8.56 24.86
CA MET A 192 20.58 -9.20 25.21
C MET A 192 20.47 -10.72 25.38
N GLU A 193 19.28 -11.28 25.49
CA GLU A 193 18.96 -12.70 25.51
C GLU A 193 18.93 -13.30 24.10
N GLY A 194 18.96 -12.43 23.05
CA GLY A 194 18.92 -12.85 21.65
C GLY A 194 17.50 -13.07 21.11
N GLU A 195 16.50 -12.56 21.81
CA GLU A 195 15.10 -12.63 21.41
C GLU A 195 14.71 -11.40 20.57
N VAL A 196 13.87 -11.60 19.58
CA VAL A 196 13.33 -10.52 18.72
C VAL A 196 12.33 -9.72 19.52
N VAL A 197 12.62 -8.43 19.73
CA VAL A 197 11.77 -7.47 20.41
C VAL A 197 11.19 -6.42 19.45
N GLY A 198 11.69 -6.39 18.20
CA GLY A 198 11.16 -5.50 17.16
C GLY A 198 11.65 -5.87 15.76
N ILE A 199 10.98 -5.30 14.75
CA ILE A 199 11.35 -5.39 13.34
C ILE A 199 11.90 -4.02 12.92
N ASN A 200 13.16 -3.97 12.50
CA ASN A 200 13.82 -2.72 12.11
C ASN A 200 13.14 -2.09 10.88
N SER A 201 12.95 -0.76 10.89
CA SER A 201 12.42 -0.04 9.72
C SER A 201 13.27 1.21 9.45
N ALA A 202 14.03 1.18 8.35
CA ALA A 202 14.82 2.33 7.91
C ALA A 202 13.97 3.41 7.23
N LYS A 203 12.76 3.07 6.74
CA LYS A 203 11.81 4.05 6.19
C LYS A 203 11.46 5.14 7.20
N LEU A 204 11.43 4.79 8.49
CA LEU A 204 11.09 5.68 9.60
C LEU A 204 12.29 6.45 10.16
N ALA A 205 13.52 6.08 9.77
CA ALA A 205 14.70 6.79 10.19
C ALA A 205 14.77 8.16 9.50
N SER A 206 14.69 9.25 10.28
CA SER A 206 14.86 10.60 9.72
C SER A 206 16.28 10.75 9.18
N THR A 207 16.43 11.11 7.91
CA THR A 207 17.72 11.43 7.30
C THR A 207 18.32 12.72 7.86
N GLU A 208 17.56 13.51 8.61
CA GLU A 208 17.98 14.81 9.16
C GLU A 208 18.50 14.74 10.60
N VAL A 209 18.27 13.61 11.31
CA VAL A 209 18.68 13.46 12.71
C VAL A 209 19.51 12.18 12.88
N GLU A 210 20.82 12.34 13.04
CA GLU A 210 21.70 11.22 13.35
C GLU A 210 21.39 10.62 14.73
N GLY A 211 21.42 9.28 14.83
CA GLY A 211 21.24 8.56 16.10
C GLY A 211 19.77 8.31 16.48
N MET A 212 18.84 8.41 15.54
CA MET A 212 17.45 8.02 15.73
C MET A 212 17.08 6.91 14.76
N GLY A 213 17.05 5.68 15.24
CA GLY A 213 16.53 4.50 14.54
C GLY A 213 15.21 4.06 15.15
N TYR A 214 14.40 3.35 14.37
CA TYR A 214 13.11 2.83 14.80
C TYR A 214 12.96 1.36 14.46
N ALA A 215 12.24 0.64 15.32
CA ALA A 215 11.78 -0.71 15.07
C ALA A 215 10.32 -0.83 15.48
N ILE A 216 9.54 -1.58 14.71
CA ILE A 216 8.16 -1.93 15.02
C ILE A 216 8.15 -2.85 16.23
N ALA A 217 7.39 -2.51 17.28
CA ALA A 217 7.33 -3.27 18.52
C ALA A 217 6.69 -4.64 18.28
N ILE A 218 7.40 -5.74 18.60
CA ILE A 218 6.96 -7.10 18.24
C ILE A 218 5.67 -7.52 18.94
N SER A 219 5.45 -7.10 20.20
CA SER A 219 4.25 -7.47 20.97
C SER A 219 2.97 -6.95 20.32
N ASP A 220 3.00 -5.80 19.67
CA ASP A 220 1.83 -5.19 19.04
C ASP A 220 1.45 -5.86 17.71
N VAL A 221 2.39 -6.56 17.08
CA VAL A 221 2.21 -7.10 15.74
C VAL A 221 2.22 -8.62 15.68
N THR A 222 2.39 -9.28 16.81
CA THR A 222 2.45 -10.76 16.88
C THR A 222 1.18 -11.41 16.33
N ASP A 223 0.00 -10.93 16.71
CA ASP A 223 -1.27 -11.48 16.23
C ASP A 223 -1.46 -11.24 14.72
N ILE A 224 -1.00 -10.08 14.23
CA ILE A 224 -1.06 -9.73 12.81
C ILE A 224 -0.14 -10.66 12.02
N LEU A 225 1.11 -10.82 12.46
CA LEU A 225 2.05 -11.75 11.83
C LEU A 225 1.50 -13.18 11.81
N GLN A 226 0.86 -13.65 12.89
CA GLN A 226 0.23 -14.97 12.91
C GLN A 226 -0.90 -15.09 11.89
N ASN A 227 -1.71 -14.05 11.71
CA ASN A 227 -2.76 -14.04 10.68
C ASN A 227 -2.15 -14.08 9.28
N LEU A 228 -1.13 -13.25 9.00
CA LEU A 228 -0.42 -13.23 7.71
C LEU A 228 0.25 -14.57 7.40
N MET A 229 0.83 -15.23 8.40
CA MET A 229 1.44 -16.57 8.26
C MET A 229 0.43 -17.66 7.87
N ASN A 230 -0.86 -17.47 8.13
CA ASN A 230 -1.91 -18.41 7.81
C ASN A 230 -2.61 -18.12 6.48
N GLU A 231 -2.25 -17.04 5.79
CA GLU A 231 -2.78 -16.75 4.46
C GLU A 231 -2.22 -17.73 3.41
N THR A 232 -2.82 -17.74 2.23
CA THR A 232 -2.31 -18.49 1.08
C THR A 232 -1.21 -17.67 0.41
N SER A 233 -0.05 -18.29 0.17
CA SER A 233 1.03 -17.65 -0.59
C SER A 233 0.57 -17.37 -2.01
N ARG A 234 0.89 -16.17 -2.50
CA ARG A 234 0.47 -15.68 -3.79
C ARG A 234 1.62 -14.97 -4.47
N ASP A 235 1.78 -15.22 -5.75
CA ASP A 235 2.66 -14.44 -6.61
C ASP A 235 1.89 -13.25 -7.15
N LYS A 236 2.61 -12.15 -7.39
CA LYS A 236 2.02 -11.00 -8.05
C LYS A 236 1.80 -11.34 -9.52
N LEU A 237 0.61 -11.05 -10.00
CA LEU A 237 0.20 -11.30 -11.38
C LEU A 237 0.49 -10.05 -12.24
N ASP A 238 0.70 -10.26 -13.52
CA ASP A 238 0.80 -9.18 -14.51
C ASP A 238 -0.53 -8.40 -14.60
N ASP A 239 -0.48 -7.14 -15.03
CA ASP A 239 -1.65 -6.26 -15.13
C ASP A 239 -2.78 -6.85 -15.99
N SER A 240 -2.47 -7.73 -16.94
CA SER A 240 -3.46 -8.41 -17.79
C SER A 240 -3.99 -9.71 -17.21
N GLU A 241 -3.38 -10.25 -16.16
CA GLU A 241 -3.68 -11.59 -15.62
C GLU A 241 -4.46 -11.55 -14.32
N HIS A 242 -4.39 -10.43 -13.57
CA HIS A 242 -5.14 -10.32 -12.32
C HIS A 242 -6.62 -10.00 -12.53
N GLY A 243 -7.43 -10.41 -11.56
CA GLY A 243 -8.87 -10.17 -11.55
C GLY A 243 -9.21 -8.70 -11.27
N VAL A 244 -10.34 -8.25 -11.80
CA VAL A 244 -10.83 -6.87 -11.63
C VAL A 244 -12.22 -6.81 -11.01
N LEU A 245 -12.49 -5.71 -10.29
CA LEU A 245 -13.81 -5.44 -9.71
C LEU A 245 -14.80 -4.82 -10.71
N GLY A 246 -14.30 -4.15 -11.75
CA GLY A 246 -15.15 -3.41 -12.69
C GLY A 246 -15.74 -2.14 -12.08
N ILE A 247 -14.93 -1.35 -11.37
CA ILE A 247 -15.33 -0.06 -10.78
C ILE A 247 -14.44 1.08 -11.26
N LYS A 248 -14.97 2.32 -11.17
CA LYS A 248 -14.15 3.53 -11.19
C LYS A 248 -14.24 4.18 -9.82
N GLY A 249 -13.10 4.34 -9.16
CA GLY A 249 -13.02 4.87 -7.81
C GLY A 249 -11.93 5.91 -7.63
N SER A 250 -11.86 6.47 -6.45
CA SER A 250 -10.74 7.31 -5.97
C SER A 250 -10.59 7.19 -4.47
N SER A 251 -9.39 7.42 -3.97
CA SER A 251 -9.18 7.52 -2.52
C SER A 251 -9.99 8.67 -1.92
N VAL A 252 -10.53 8.46 -0.72
CA VAL A 252 -11.15 9.52 0.08
C VAL A 252 -10.04 10.37 0.67
N SER A 253 -10.08 11.70 0.48
CA SER A 253 -9.05 12.58 1.03
C SER A 253 -9.15 12.72 2.54
N SER A 254 -8.01 12.97 3.20
CA SER A 254 -7.95 13.22 4.65
C SER A 254 -8.85 14.39 5.07
N GLU A 255 -8.99 15.42 4.21
CA GLU A 255 -9.93 16.53 4.44
C GLU A 255 -11.38 16.06 4.46
N ALA A 256 -11.77 15.15 3.54
CA ALA A 256 -13.11 14.60 3.48
C ALA A 256 -13.43 13.76 4.73
N VAL A 257 -12.47 12.98 5.22
CA VAL A 257 -12.59 12.23 6.46
C VAL A 257 -12.83 13.17 7.65
N GLN A 258 -11.99 14.21 7.81
CA GLN A 258 -12.02 15.11 8.97
C GLN A 258 -13.22 16.07 8.95
N MET A 259 -13.57 16.64 7.79
CA MET A 259 -14.60 17.67 7.71
C MET A 259 -16.01 17.11 7.57
N TYR A 260 -16.16 15.97 6.91
CA TYR A 260 -17.48 15.42 6.57
C TYR A 260 -17.75 14.07 7.23
N GLY A 261 -16.78 13.49 7.94
CA GLY A 261 -16.91 12.18 8.57
C GLY A 261 -17.11 11.03 7.58
N ILE A 262 -16.57 11.21 6.36
CA ILE A 262 -16.59 10.17 5.32
C ILE A 262 -15.57 9.11 5.72
N PRO A 263 -15.90 7.80 5.70
CA PRO A 263 -14.94 6.75 6.00
C PRO A 263 -13.70 6.84 5.09
N ALA A 264 -12.51 6.62 5.67
CA ALA A 264 -11.31 6.44 4.86
C ALA A 264 -11.46 5.20 3.97
N GLY A 265 -10.94 5.23 2.74
CA GLY A 265 -11.07 4.11 1.82
C GLY A 265 -11.19 4.54 0.35
N VAL A 266 -11.76 3.66 -0.46
CA VAL A 266 -11.99 3.89 -1.90
C VAL A 266 -13.45 4.23 -2.17
N PHE A 267 -13.69 5.48 -2.56
CA PHE A 267 -14.99 5.94 -3.00
C PHE A 267 -15.35 5.38 -4.39
N VAL A 268 -16.46 4.67 -4.49
CA VAL A 268 -16.97 4.06 -5.72
C VAL A 268 -17.78 5.10 -6.51
N LYS A 269 -17.16 5.68 -7.56
CA LYS A 269 -17.80 6.69 -8.43
C LYS A 269 -18.75 6.06 -9.43
N LYS A 270 -18.36 4.92 -9.98
CA LYS A 270 -19.12 4.20 -11.01
C LYS A 270 -18.88 2.71 -10.89
N VAL A 271 -19.93 1.93 -11.13
CA VAL A 271 -19.89 0.49 -11.28
C VAL A 271 -20.15 0.15 -12.75
N THR A 272 -19.30 -0.70 -13.34
CA THR A 272 -19.44 -1.15 -14.73
C THR A 272 -20.62 -2.11 -14.82
N GLU A 273 -21.58 -1.80 -15.68
CA GLU A 273 -22.76 -2.64 -15.91
C GLU A 273 -22.36 -4.06 -16.36
N GLY A 274 -22.85 -5.06 -15.67
CA GLY A 274 -22.51 -6.47 -15.92
C GLY A 274 -21.14 -6.90 -15.40
N GLY A 275 -20.34 -6.00 -14.80
CA GLY A 275 -19.04 -6.32 -14.20
C GLY A 275 -19.17 -7.04 -12.85
N ALA A 276 -18.03 -7.46 -12.29
CA ALA A 276 -17.94 -8.22 -11.04
C ALA A 276 -18.68 -7.53 -9.89
N ALA A 277 -18.39 -6.23 -9.67
CA ALA A 277 -19.03 -5.44 -8.61
C ALA A 277 -20.54 -5.26 -8.82
N ASP A 278 -21.01 -5.08 -10.06
CA ASP A 278 -22.44 -4.98 -10.39
C ASP A 278 -23.18 -6.29 -10.09
N LYS A 279 -22.62 -7.41 -10.53
CA LYS A 279 -23.16 -8.77 -10.25
C LYS A 279 -23.25 -9.03 -8.75
N ALA A 280 -22.29 -8.52 -7.96
CA ALA A 280 -22.25 -8.63 -6.52
C ALA A 280 -23.19 -7.66 -5.80
N GLY A 281 -23.73 -6.64 -6.50
CA GLY A 281 -24.64 -5.65 -5.94
C GLY A 281 -23.94 -4.50 -5.22
N LEU A 282 -22.66 -4.26 -5.49
CA LEU A 282 -21.94 -3.09 -5.02
C LEU A 282 -22.60 -1.81 -5.58
N LYS A 283 -22.78 -0.82 -4.72
CA LYS A 283 -23.49 0.40 -5.10
C LYS A 283 -22.52 1.54 -5.38
N GLU A 284 -22.86 2.37 -6.36
CA GLU A 284 -22.23 3.68 -6.52
C GLU A 284 -22.40 4.53 -5.26
N ASN A 285 -21.45 5.41 -4.98
CA ASN A 285 -21.37 6.27 -3.80
C ASN A 285 -21.08 5.53 -2.48
N SER A 286 -20.78 4.24 -2.48
CA SER A 286 -20.23 3.55 -1.31
C SER A 286 -18.72 3.77 -1.19
N VAL A 287 -18.17 3.49 -0.01
CA VAL A 287 -16.73 3.51 0.24
C VAL A 287 -16.28 2.11 0.59
N ILE A 288 -15.33 1.55 -0.15
CA ILE A 288 -14.68 0.29 0.17
C ILE A 288 -13.65 0.59 1.25
N THR A 289 -13.79 -0.06 2.41
CA THR A 289 -12.92 0.13 3.59
C THR A 289 -12.06 -1.08 3.89
N GLU A 290 -12.46 -2.28 3.40
CA GLU A 290 -11.62 -3.47 3.55
C GLU A 290 -11.74 -4.39 2.33
N PHE A 291 -10.67 -5.14 2.09
CA PHE A 291 -10.55 -6.20 1.10
C PHE A 291 -10.08 -7.47 1.82
N ASN A 292 -10.89 -8.52 1.85
CA ASN A 292 -10.59 -9.75 2.58
C ASN A 292 -10.15 -9.48 4.04
N ARG A 293 -10.85 -8.55 4.74
CA ARG A 293 -10.57 -8.09 6.11
C ARG A 293 -9.26 -7.31 6.30
N LYS A 294 -8.59 -6.93 5.22
CA LYS A 294 -7.44 -6.01 5.23
C LYS A 294 -7.95 -4.61 4.97
N THR A 295 -7.50 -3.64 5.74
CA THR A 295 -7.87 -2.23 5.57
C THR A 295 -7.50 -1.73 4.17
N VAL A 296 -8.40 -0.96 3.58
CA VAL A 296 -8.20 -0.28 2.30
C VAL A 296 -8.33 1.22 2.53
N SER A 297 -7.21 1.93 2.53
CA SER A 297 -7.17 3.39 2.72
C SER A 297 -7.06 4.18 1.40
N SER A 298 -6.59 3.52 0.32
CA SER A 298 -6.38 4.17 -0.97
C SER A 298 -6.73 3.28 -2.15
N ILE A 299 -6.94 3.91 -3.32
CA ILE A 299 -7.18 3.19 -4.58
C ILE A 299 -5.95 2.37 -5.00
N ASN A 300 -4.74 2.88 -4.75
CA ASN A 300 -3.52 2.17 -5.08
C ASN A 300 -3.37 0.90 -4.24
N GLN A 301 -3.71 0.97 -2.95
CA GLN A 301 -3.73 -0.19 -2.07
C GLN A 301 -4.74 -1.25 -2.50
N LEU A 302 -5.93 -0.83 -2.95
CA LEU A 302 -6.91 -1.77 -3.50
C LEU A 302 -6.41 -2.46 -4.77
N ILE A 303 -5.75 -1.72 -5.66
CA ILE A 303 -5.13 -2.26 -6.88
C ILE A 303 -4.02 -3.23 -6.51
N GLU A 304 -3.16 -2.89 -5.55
CA GLU A 304 -2.10 -3.77 -5.07
C GLU A 304 -2.67 -5.08 -4.49
N TYR A 305 -3.73 -5.03 -3.70
CA TYR A 305 -4.38 -6.26 -3.23
C TYR A 305 -4.93 -7.10 -4.39
N LEU A 306 -5.57 -6.47 -5.38
CA LEU A 306 -6.13 -7.17 -6.54
C LEU A 306 -5.05 -7.84 -7.39
N SER A 307 -3.84 -7.28 -7.48
CA SER A 307 -2.75 -7.85 -8.28
C SER A 307 -2.27 -9.24 -7.82
N TYR A 308 -2.74 -9.72 -6.67
CA TYR A 308 -2.46 -11.06 -6.15
C TYR A 308 -3.64 -12.05 -6.33
N TYR A 309 -4.72 -11.66 -7.03
CA TYR A 309 -5.92 -12.50 -7.17
C TYR A 309 -6.24 -12.75 -8.63
N GLU A 310 -6.46 -14.01 -8.96
CA GLU A 310 -6.84 -14.44 -10.32
C GLU A 310 -8.31 -14.06 -10.64
N PRO A 311 -8.67 -13.93 -11.92
CA PRO A 311 -10.07 -13.94 -12.34
C PRO A 311 -10.81 -15.16 -11.80
N ASP A 312 -12.12 -15.03 -11.61
CA ASP A 312 -13.01 -16.05 -11.04
C ASP A 312 -12.79 -16.34 -9.53
N GLU A 313 -11.81 -15.72 -8.86
CA GLU A 313 -11.70 -15.83 -7.41
C GLU A 313 -12.77 -14.98 -6.69
N GLU A 314 -13.31 -15.52 -5.57
CA GLU A 314 -14.25 -14.81 -4.69
C GLU A 314 -13.45 -14.02 -3.64
N VAL A 315 -13.68 -12.71 -3.58
CA VAL A 315 -13.15 -11.81 -2.56
C VAL A 315 -14.27 -11.20 -1.73
N GLU A 316 -13.99 -10.85 -0.49
CA GLU A 316 -14.92 -10.19 0.43
C GLU A 316 -14.54 -8.72 0.57
N LEU A 317 -15.50 -7.83 0.30
CA LEU A 317 -15.34 -6.38 0.49
C LEU A 317 -16.18 -5.93 1.67
N THR A 318 -15.59 -5.20 2.62
CA THR A 318 -16.34 -4.40 3.59
C THR A 318 -16.56 -3.02 2.99
N VAL A 319 -17.81 -2.59 2.91
CA VAL A 319 -18.19 -1.33 2.29
C VAL A 319 -19.06 -0.50 3.22
N GLN A 320 -18.85 0.79 3.21
CA GLN A 320 -19.66 1.78 3.91
C GLN A 320 -20.65 2.39 2.91
N VAL A 321 -21.94 2.08 3.09
CA VAL A 321 -23.02 2.53 2.21
C VAL A 321 -23.68 3.75 2.84
N PRO A 322 -23.88 4.87 2.10
CA PRO A 322 -24.56 6.05 2.62
C PRO A 322 -25.98 5.72 3.11
N HIS A 323 -26.32 6.14 4.32
CA HIS A 323 -27.63 5.97 4.93
C HIS A 323 -28.07 7.25 5.64
N GLY A 324 -28.79 8.12 4.94
CA GLY A 324 -29.13 9.46 5.45
C GLY A 324 -27.87 10.30 5.67
N THR A 325 -27.63 10.73 6.90
CA THR A 325 -26.43 11.51 7.28
C THR A 325 -25.29 10.64 7.86
N SER A 326 -25.40 9.32 7.77
CA SER A 326 -24.42 8.36 8.31
C SER A 326 -24.09 7.29 7.28
N TYR A 327 -23.17 6.42 7.63
CA TYR A 327 -22.80 5.24 6.85
C TYR A 327 -23.29 3.98 7.55
N LYS A 328 -23.59 2.97 6.76
CA LYS A 328 -23.90 1.63 7.22
C LYS A 328 -22.93 0.67 6.60
N GLU A 329 -22.27 -0.13 7.43
CA GLU A 329 -21.38 -1.19 7.00
C GLU A 329 -22.15 -2.34 6.40
N GLU A 330 -21.70 -2.80 5.25
CA GLU A 330 -22.21 -3.98 4.55
C GLU A 330 -21.02 -4.80 4.01
N THR A 331 -21.15 -6.11 4.05
CA THR A 331 -20.14 -7.02 3.47
C THR A 331 -20.67 -7.54 2.14
N VAL A 332 -19.85 -7.46 1.08
CA VAL A 332 -20.20 -7.86 -0.28
C VAL A 332 -19.17 -8.88 -0.76
N LYS A 333 -19.62 -10.05 -1.23
CA LYS A 333 -18.77 -11.04 -1.87
C LYS A 333 -18.78 -10.82 -3.37
N VAL A 334 -17.60 -10.69 -3.94
CA VAL A 334 -17.40 -10.37 -5.35
C VAL A 334 -16.56 -11.47 -5.99
N THR A 335 -17.04 -12.08 -7.07
CA THR A 335 -16.21 -12.91 -7.93
C THR A 335 -15.57 -12.02 -8.98
N LEU A 336 -14.25 -11.98 -9.03
CA LEU A 336 -13.49 -11.10 -9.91
C LEU A 336 -13.69 -11.47 -11.38
N ASP A 337 -13.79 -10.47 -12.24
CA ASP A 337 -13.83 -10.67 -13.71
C ASP A 337 -12.40 -10.61 -14.30
N GLU A 338 -12.23 -11.11 -15.54
CA GLU A 338 -10.99 -10.93 -16.31
C GLU A 338 -10.73 -9.45 -16.63
N ASN A 339 -9.47 -9.03 -16.62
CA ASN A 339 -9.06 -7.68 -17.01
C ASN A 339 -9.03 -7.56 -18.54
N THR A 340 -10.17 -7.23 -19.16
CA THR A 340 -10.29 -7.06 -20.62
C THR A 340 -9.81 -5.71 -21.12
N ASP A 341 -9.57 -4.75 -20.24
CA ASP A 341 -9.14 -3.38 -20.62
C ASP A 341 -7.63 -3.30 -20.95
N ALA A 342 -6.84 -4.32 -20.60
CA ALA A 342 -5.42 -4.39 -20.91
C ALA A 342 -5.10 -4.61 -22.40
N ASP A 343 -6.07 -5.13 -23.18
CA ASP A 343 -5.90 -5.48 -24.62
C ASP A 343 -6.36 -4.35 -25.59
N ASP A 344 -7.02 -3.29 -25.09
CA ASP A 344 -7.57 -2.19 -25.93
C ASP A 344 -6.60 -0.97 -26.10
N GLY A 345 -5.33 -1.13 -25.81
CA GLY A 345 -4.32 -0.05 -25.83
C GLY A 345 -3.94 0.51 -27.21
N ASP A 346 -4.50 0.04 -28.35
CA ASP A 346 -3.99 0.43 -29.67
C ASP A 346 -5.04 0.80 -30.77
N ASP A 347 -6.29 1.10 -30.43
CA ASP A 347 -7.28 1.37 -31.52
C ASP A 347 -8.03 2.71 -31.45
N ASN A 348 -7.54 3.73 -30.76
CA ASN A 348 -8.24 5.04 -30.68
C ASN A 348 -7.60 6.19 -31.49
N ASP A 349 -6.90 5.92 -32.59
CA ASP A 349 -6.32 6.97 -33.45
C ASP A 349 -6.87 6.99 -34.92
N LYS A 350 -8.09 6.53 -35.15
CA LYS A 350 -8.66 6.54 -36.53
C LYS A 350 -9.84 7.47 -36.77
N ASP A 351 -10.42 8.14 -35.77
CA ASP A 351 -11.63 8.96 -36.01
C ASP A 351 -11.45 10.50 -35.91
N SER A 352 -10.24 11.01 -35.74
CA SER A 352 -10.01 12.48 -35.70
C SER A 352 -9.51 13.12 -36.99
N LYS A 353 -9.58 12.43 -38.13
CA LYS A 353 -9.14 12.98 -39.44
C LYS A 353 -10.23 13.39 -40.40
N LYS A 354 -11.49 13.60 -40.00
CA LYS A 354 -12.57 13.97 -40.92
C LYS A 354 -13.38 15.22 -40.59
N SER A 355 -12.82 16.18 -39.87
CA SER A 355 -13.49 17.48 -39.70
C SER A 355 -12.51 18.65 -39.56
N LYS A 356 -11.58 18.80 -40.51
CA LYS A 356 -10.84 20.07 -40.74
C LYS A 356 -10.70 20.33 -42.21
N LYS A 357 -11.85 20.71 -42.82
CA LYS A 357 -11.87 21.42 -44.06
C LYS A 357 -13.21 22.17 -44.12
N ASP A 358 -13.16 23.44 -43.87
CA ASP A 358 -14.08 24.52 -44.14
C ASP A 358 -14.32 25.40 -42.90
N SER A 359 -13.49 26.40 -42.74
CA SER A 359 -13.84 27.78 -42.40
C SER A 359 -12.61 28.64 -42.13
N GLU A 360 -11.89 28.96 -43.23
CA GLU A 360 -11.21 30.26 -43.30
C GLU A 360 -12.19 31.24 -43.91
N LYS A 361 -12.63 32.21 -43.12
CA LYS A 361 -12.78 33.63 -43.54
C LYS A 361 -13.60 34.41 -42.54
N SER A 362 -12.98 35.33 -41.99
CA SER A 362 -13.40 36.72 -41.85
C SER A 362 -13.09 37.30 -40.48
N SER A 363 -12.23 38.22 -40.63
CA SER A 363 -11.65 39.20 -39.76
C SER A 363 -12.61 40.18 -39.14
N LYS A 364 -12.16 40.76 -38.03
CA LYS A 364 -12.11 42.21 -37.69
C LYS A 364 -13.17 42.80 -36.78
N ASP A 365 -12.59 43.32 -35.73
CA ASP A 365 -12.77 44.62 -35.10
C ASP A 365 -13.94 44.90 -34.14
N ALA A 366 -13.49 45.43 -33.03
CA ALA A 366 -13.96 46.56 -32.22
C ALA A 366 -14.63 46.19 -30.89
N ASP A 367 -13.91 46.43 -29.82
CA ASP A 367 -13.94 47.53 -28.83
C ASP A 367 -15.28 47.84 -28.13
N GLU A 368 -15.09 47.90 -26.80
CA GLU A 368 -15.62 48.90 -25.85
C GLU A 368 -17.01 48.73 -25.22
N ASP A 369 -16.93 48.84 -23.92
CA ASP A 369 -17.70 49.59 -22.91
C ASP A 369 -18.95 48.98 -22.27
N VAL A 370 -18.85 48.74 -20.98
CA VAL A 370 -19.30 49.44 -19.75
C VAL A 370 -20.82 49.56 -19.50
N ASP A 371 -21.14 49.34 -18.24
CA ASP A 371 -22.22 49.80 -17.37
C ASP A 371 -23.48 48.94 -17.18
N GLU A 372 -23.58 48.53 -15.93
CA GLU A 372 -24.40 48.98 -14.78
C GLU A 372 -25.91 48.67 -14.79
N ASP A 373 -26.26 48.08 -13.66
CA ASP A 373 -27.47 48.22 -12.84
C ASP A 373 -28.86 47.89 -13.41
N THR A 374 -29.59 47.06 -12.75
CA THR A 374 -30.69 47.41 -11.84
C THR A 374 -31.48 46.22 -11.33
N ASP A 375 -31.79 46.33 -10.04
CA ASP A 375 -32.78 45.64 -9.22
C ASP A 375 -34.12 45.35 -9.89
N SER A 376 -34.73 44.23 -9.49
CA SER A 376 -36.11 44.22 -8.99
C SER A 376 -36.49 42.88 -8.31
N GLU A 377 -37.08 43.07 -7.18
CA GLU A 377 -37.66 42.17 -6.23
C GLU A 377 -38.89 41.37 -6.73
N ASP A 378 -39.12 40.30 -5.99
CA ASP A 378 -40.42 39.76 -5.56
C ASP A 378 -41.07 38.64 -6.36
N SER A 379 -41.10 37.46 -5.81
CA SER A 379 -42.29 36.89 -5.12
C SER A 379 -42.02 35.46 -4.63
N MET A 380 -42.33 35.28 -3.37
CA MET A 380 -42.46 33.99 -2.66
C MET A 380 -43.47 33.10 -3.39
N ASP A 381 -43.13 31.80 -3.49
CA ASP A 381 -44.08 30.76 -3.12
C ASP A 381 -43.36 29.55 -2.57
N SER A 382 -43.78 29.16 -1.39
CA SER A 382 -43.30 28.08 -0.57
C SER A 382 -43.84 26.76 -1.10
N ASP A 383 -42.97 25.78 -1.27
CA ASP A 383 -43.32 24.38 -0.98
C ASP A 383 -42.08 23.64 -0.45
N ASP A 384 -42.08 23.44 0.88
CA ASP A 384 -41.09 22.73 1.64
C ASP A 384 -41.19 21.24 1.37
N THR A 385 -40.19 20.72 0.67
CA THR A 385 -39.66 19.38 0.93
C THR A 385 -38.14 19.53 1.04
N GLU A 386 -37.66 19.76 2.26
CA GLU A 386 -36.26 19.61 2.60
C GLU A 386 -35.87 18.11 2.38
N GLU A 387 -35.44 17.76 1.18
CA GLU A 387 -34.46 16.73 1.00
C GLU A 387 -33.16 17.29 1.58
N SER A 388 -32.81 16.86 2.79
CA SER A 388 -31.51 17.13 3.39
C SER A 388 -30.46 16.52 2.46
N GLU A 389 -29.85 17.36 1.62
CA GLU A 389 -28.77 16.95 0.73
C GLU A 389 -27.67 16.33 1.56
N ASN A 390 -27.37 15.07 1.27
CA ASN A 390 -26.31 14.33 1.94
C ASN A 390 -24.99 15.08 1.78
N PRO A 391 -24.28 15.49 2.85
CA PRO A 391 -23.01 16.24 2.79
C PRO A 391 -21.96 15.59 1.90
N PHE A 392 -22.05 14.27 1.76
CA PHE A 392 -21.21 13.45 0.90
C PHE A 392 -21.42 13.77 -0.60
N ILE A 393 -22.66 13.82 -1.06
CA ILE A 393 -22.98 14.16 -2.47
C ILE A 393 -22.48 15.57 -2.76
N GLN A 394 -22.73 16.51 -1.84
CA GLN A 394 -22.33 17.91 -1.96
C GLN A 394 -20.81 18.11 -2.05
N TYR A 395 -20.01 17.30 -1.31
CA TYR A 395 -18.56 17.32 -1.40
C TYR A 395 -18.07 16.92 -2.80
N PHE A 396 -18.59 15.82 -3.37
CA PHE A 396 -18.15 15.31 -4.67
C PHE A 396 -18.72 16.13 -5.84
N GLU A 397 -19.89 16.76 -5.71
CA GLU A 397 -20.42 17.74 -6.66
C GLU A 397 -19.52 18.97 -6.73
N ASN A 398 -19.10 19.51 -5.59
CA ASN A 398 -18.21 20.67 -5.50
C ASN A 398 -16.82 20.41 -6.08
N GLN A 399 -16.36 19.16 -6.07
CA GLN A 399 -15.10 18.75 -6.69
C GLN A 399 -15.24 18.44 -8.19
N GLY A 400 -16.45 18.53 -8.75
CA GLY A 400 -16.73 18.24 -10.16
C GLY A 400 -16.74 16.76 -10.51
N PHE A 401 -16.86 15.89 -9.51
CA PHE A 401 -16.88 14.44 -9.68
C PHE A 401 -18.28 13.87 -9.96
N LEU A 402 -19.34 14.63 -9.61
CA LEU A 402 -20.74 14.32 -9.92
C LEU A 402 -21.30 15.43 -10.80
N ARG A 403 -21.66 15.12 -12.04
CA ARG A 403 -22.48 15.93 -12.95
C ARG A 403 -23.41 15.02 -13.71
#